data_293ba4778d100b72aa79580652f738ce
#
_entry.id   293ba4778d100b72aa79580652f738ce
#
_cell.length_a   1.000
_cell.length_b   1.000
_cell.length_c   1.000
_cell.angle_alpha   90.00
_cell.angle_beta   90.00
_cell.angle_gamma   90.00
#
_symmetry.space_group_name_H-M   'P 1'
#
loop_
_entity.id
_entity.type
_entity.pdbx_description
1 polymer ?
#
loop_
_entity_poly.entity_id
_entity_poly.type
_entity_poly.pdbx_seq_one_letter_code
_entity_poly.pdbx_strand_id
1 'polypeptide(L)'
;MSPDAPDTRVALPDVLPREPRKGEACGVDRSGARGEIHIHAPGRYIVELSPTDRRMPFLRLNVCRRGHPDRVVHVPVAKRTSYLLKSSEGGVSLQFDRSDIVASGIRRIGIGDLGLVLRRRRRQKQFELPLGQGIVLRPLLHLAGAEGEHLTAALVSLTGWGFGVASDNLQKTLSRLFDGPPAQARERLLAAEPNIAVAMHLHYPDLWPEFETLLEAIDRPFHLILTLTGPDATLTERVQARFPAAEIMVYDNRGRDIGPFVQLLREGRLDRFDLICKLHGKKSGSSGPRMVLGEIWRRASAFDLIGSRDVVDRIVADFERSPETGMIGSRRFLLPNEWKAEAAGWGKNRETILTLLETLGMAADSPLHFFAGTMFWVRRRALDPLKRLDLPLASFPGETGQLDGTLQHALERILGMICTRVSGTAWDDENEA
;
A
#
# COMPACT_ATOMS: atom_id res chain seq x y z
N MET A 1 -21.97 -30.29 70.48
CA MET A 1 -22.16 -28.85 70.30
C MET A 1 -21.54 -28.49 68.98
N SER A 2 -22.40 -28.41 67.96
CA SER A 2 -22.16 -27.85 66.63
C SER A 2 -22.34 -26.35 66.68
N PRO A 3 -21.90 -25.54 65.71
CA PRO A 3 -22.87 -25.18 64.69
C PRO A 3 -22.31 -25.02 63.30
N ASP A 4 -23.17 -25.35 62.34
CA ASP A 4 -23.54 -24.69 61.09
C ASP A 4 -22.50 -24.02 60.24
N ALA A 5 -22.29 -24.63 59.04
CA ALA A 5 -21.76 -23.98 57.83
C ALA A 5 -22.95 -23.58 56.91
N PRO A 6 -22.99 -22.38 56.35
CA PRO A 6 -24.04 -21.99 55.40
C PRO A 6 -23.78 -22.52 53.99
N ASP A 7 -24.81 -23.14 53.45
CA ASP A 7 -24.99 -23.54 52.06
C ASP A 7 -25.09 -22.28 51.17
N THR A 8 -24.02 -21.96 50.40
CA THR A 8 -24.06 -20.92 49.38
C THR A 8 -24.16 -21.55 47.98
N ARG A 9 -25.38 -21.94 47.65
CA ARG A 9 -25.76 -22.16 46.24
C ARG A 9 -25.89 -20.81 45.55
N VAL A 10 -24.87 -20.43 44.77
CA VAL A 10 -25.00 -19.31 43.83
C VAL A 10 -25.82 -19.80 42.65
N ALA A 11 -27.03 -19.28 42.56
CA ALA A 11 -27.90 -19.46 41.42
C ALA A 11 -27.27 -18.72 40.20
N LEU A 12 -26.93 -19.46 39.17
CA LEU A 12 -26.62 -18.91 37.85
C LEU A 12 -27.92 -18.37 37.22
N PRO A 13 -27.95 -17.14 36.69
CA PRO A 13 -29.11 -16.68 35.96
C PRO A 13 -29.15 -17.38 34.61
N ASP A 14 -30.16 -18.22 34.40
CA ASP A 14 -30.58 -18.68 33.07
C ASP A 14 -31.14 -17.48 32.28
N VAL A 15 -30.28 -16.79 31.56
CA VAL A 15 -30.72 -15.88 30.50
C VAL A 15 -30.16 -16.40 29.20
N LEU A 16 -30.89 -17.34 28.61
CA LEU A 16 -30.73 -17.63 27.20
C LEU A 16 -31.07 -16.34 26.39
N PRO A 17 -30.20 -15.86 25.50
CA PRO A 17 -30.52 -14.70 24.67
C PRO A 17 -31.74 -15.04 23.80
N ARG A 18 -32.78 -14.18 23.88
CA ARG A 18 -33.97 -14.27 23.02
C ARG A 18 -33.55 -14.18 21.55
N GLU A 19 -34.08 -15.07 20.71
CA GLU A 19 -33.94 -14.96 19.26
C GLU A 19 -34.46 -13.59 18.80
N PRO A 20 -33.67 -12.84 17.99
CA PRO A 20 -34.12 -11.56 17.46
C PRO A 20 -35.30 -11.75 16.51
N ARG A 21 -36.33 -10.94 16.66
CA ARG A 21 -37.52 -10.92 15.78
C ARG A 21 -37.09 -10.55 14.35
N LYS A 22 -37.78 -11.13 13.35
CA LYS A 22 -37.61 -10.79 11.93
C LYS A 22 -37.73 -9.26 11.73
N GLY A 23 -36.61 -8.59 11.42
CA GLY A 23 -36.57 -7.17 11.13
C GLY A 23 -35.75 -6.29 12.08
N GLU A 24 -35.28 -6.81 13.21
CA GLU A 24 -34.39 -6.02 14.07
C GLU A 24 -32.98 -5.97 13.45
N ALA A 25 -32.55 -4.75 13.09
CA ALA A 25 -31.15 -4.46 12.79
C ALA A 25 -30.34 -4.80 14.06
N CYS A 26 -29.35 -5.66 13.93
CA CYS A 26 -28.46 -6.00 15.03
C CYS A 26 -27.81 -4.71 15.54
N GLY A 27 -28.27 -4.22 16.69
CA GLY A 27 -27.80 -2.96 17.25
C GLY A 27 -26.34 -3.09 17.67
N VAL A 28 -25.57 -2.09 17.33
CA VAL A 28 -24.22 -1.91 17.89
C VAL A 28 -24.41 -1.65 19.40
N ASP A 29 -23.93 -2.54 20.25
CA ASP A 29 -23.92 -2.29 21.68
C ASP A 29 -23.14 -0.99 21.97
N ARG A 30 -23.77 -0.03 22.66
CA ARG A 30 -23.22 1.30 22.91
C ARG A 30 -22.36 1.40 24.18
N SER A 31 -22.08 0.28 24.83
CA SER A 31 -21.26 0.23 26.04
C SER A 31 -19.85 -0.29 25.74
N GLY A 32 -18.86 0.58 25.69
CA GLY A 32 -17.44 0.21 25.55
C GLY A 32 -16.73 0.82 24.34
N ALA A 33 -15.40 0.81 24.33
CA ALA A 33 -14.55 1.36 23.27
C ALA A 33 -14.55 0.51 21.98
N ARG A 34 -15.07 -0.71 22.01
CA ARG A 34 -15.13 -1.65 20.87
C ARG A 34 -16.55 -1.82 20.36
N GLY A 35 -16.70 -1.78 19.02
CA GLY A 35 -17.93 -2.17 18.34
C GLY A 35 -17.88 -3.63 17.92
N GLU A 36 -19.04 -4.25 17.74
CA GLU A 36 -19.15 -5.66 17.38
C GLU A 36 -20.31 -5.92 16.42
N ILE A 37 -20.08 -6.78 15.41
CA ILE A 37 -21.09 -7.29 14.49
C ILE A 37 -21.18 -8.79 14.69
N HIS A 38 -22.33 -9.29 15.13
CA HIS A 38 -22.54 -10.72 15.38
C HIS A 38 -23.16 -11.44 14.18
N ILE A 39 -22.63 -12.61 13.85
CA ILE A 39 -23.13 -13.54 12.83
C ILE A 39 -23.61 -14.80 13.55
N HIS A 40 -24.90 -14.84 13.87
CA HIS A 40 -25.47 -15.91 14.70
C HIS A 40 -25.64 -17.25 13.97
N ALA A 41 -25.83 -17.22 12.64
CA ALA A 41 -26.11 -18.41 11.86
C ALA A 41 -25.38 -18.43 10.51
N PRO A 42 -25.14 -19.58 9.90
CA PRO A 42 -24.70 -19.68 8.52
C PRO A 42 -25.64 -18.91 7.58
N GLY A 43 -25.07 -18.27 6.56
CA GLY A 43 -25.91 -17.54 5.63
C GLY A 43 -25.20 -16.50 4.79
N ARG A 44 -26.02 -15.66 4.16
CA ARG A 44 -25.56 -14.52 3.36
C ARG A 44 -26.14 -13.24 3.94
N TYR A 45 -25.28 -12.26 4.10
CA TYR A 45 -25.60 -10.99 4.75
C TYR A 45 -25.08 -9.83 3.91
N ILE A 46 -25.69 -8.66 4.07
CA ILE A 46 -25.10 -7.41 3.63
C ILE A 46 -24.52 -6.73 4.85
N VAL A 47 -23.22 -6.41 4.77
CA VAL A 47 -22.50 -5.66 5.79
C VAL A 47 -22.17 -4.29 5.23
N GLU A 48 -22.54 -3.24 5.97
CA GLU A 48 -22.21 -1.86 5.64
C GLU A 48 -21.16 -1.34 6.62
N LEU A 49 -20.10 -0.78 6.10
CA LEU A 49 -18.99 -0.21 6.87
C LEU A 49 -18.75 1.24 6.41
N SER A 50 -18.75 2.16 7.36
CA SER A 50 -18.49 3.59 7.11
C SER A 50 -17.39 4.05 8.06
N PRO A 51 -16.15 4.23 7.57
CA PRO A 51 -15.04 4.67 8.42
C PRO A 51 -15.26 6.10 8.91
N THR A 52 -14.73 6.41 10.10
CA THR A 52 -14.73 7.74 10.70
C THR A 52 -13.88 8.69 9.88
N ASP A 53 -12.67 8.28 9.57
CA ASP A 53 -11.80 9.02 8.64
C ASP A 53 -12.06 8.54 7.21
N ARG A 54 -12.51 9.47 6.36
CA ARG A 54 -12.72 9.20 4.93
C ARG A 54 -11.42 8.90 4.18
N ARG A 55 -10.28 9.15 4.78
CA ARG A 55 -8.95 8.84 4.24
C ARG A 55 -8.46 7.46 4.66
N MET A 56 -9.16 6.78 5.58
CA MET A 56 -8.80 5.43 6.01
C MET A 56 -9.08 4.42 4.89
N PRO A 57 -8.05 3.78 4.30
CA PRO A 57 -8.24 2.86 3.18
C PRO A 57 -8.62 1.45 3.63
N PHE A 58 -8.32 1.11 4.88
CA PHE A 58 -8.59 -0.21 5.45
C PHE A 58 -9.10 -0.08 6.89
N LEU A 59 -10.02 -0.95 7.26
CA LEU A 59 -10.43 -1.18 8.64
C LEU A 59 -9.75 -2.43 9.17
N ARG A 60 -9.21 -2.31 10.38
CA ARG A 60 -8.72 -3.45 11.15
C ARG A 60 -9.87 -4.08 11.92
N LEU A 61 -10.14 -5.35 11.66
CA LEU A 61 -11.18 -6.13 12.32
C LEU A 61 -10.55 -7.32 13.05
N ASN A 62 -11.07 -7.65 14.24
CA ASN A 62 -10.83 -8.94 14.87
C ASN A 62 -11.99 -9.86 14.52
N VAL A 63 -11.69 -11.01 13.95
CA VAL A 63 -12.65 -12.09 13.70
C VAL A 63 -12.54 -13.06 14.85
N CYS A 64 -13.56 -13.08 15.70
CA CYS A 64 -13.62 -13.87 16.93
C CYS A 64 -14.65 -14.98 16.79
N ARG A 65 -14.31 -16.18 17.26
CA ARG A 65 -15.21 -17.31 17.34
C ARG A 65 -14.86 -18.18 18.54
N ARG A 66 -15.86 -18.59 19.30
CA ARG A 66 -15.66 -19.45 20.46
C ARG A 66 -14.93 -20.75 20.08
N GLY A 67 -13.84 -21.05 20.78
CA GLY A 67 -13.01 -22.24 20.54
C GLY A 67 -11.99 -22.12 19.39
N HIS A 68 -11.87 -20.95 18.79
CA HIS A 68 -10.85 -20.66 17.78
C HIS A 68 -10.00 -19.45 18.21
N PRO A 69 -8.72 -19.37 17.80
CA PRO A 69 -7.92 -18.18 18.04
C PRO A 69 -8.49 -16.98 17.27
N ASP A 70 -8.46 -15.82 17.90
CA ASP A 70 -8.84 -14.56 17.26
C ASP A 70 -7.92 -14.27 16.07
N ARG A 71 -8.50 -13.70 15.02
CA ARG A 71 -7.77 -13.38 13.81
C ARG A 71 -7.93 -11.91 13.45
N VAL A 72 -6.82 -11.19 13.36
CA VAL A 72 -6.80 -9.82 12.84
C VAL A 72 -6.86 -9.85 11.33
N VAL A 73 -7.75 -9.05 10.74
CA VAL A 73 -7.91 -8.91 9.29
C VAL A 73 -8.04 -7.44 8.90
N HIS A 74 -7.55 -7.11 7.71
CA HIS A 74 -7.68 -5.78 7.14
C HIS A 74 -8.69 -5.81 6.00
N VAL A 75 -9.72 -4.99 6.10
CA VAL A 75 -10.82 -4.92 5.12
C VAL A 75 -10.80 -3.57 4.42
N PRO A 76 -10.66 -3.55 3.07
CA PRO A 76 -10.68 -2.30 2.32
C PRO A 76 -11.99 -1.56 2.52
N VAL A 77 -11.94 -0.26 2.75
CA VAL A 77 -13.12 0.58 2.94
C VAL A 77 -13.01 1.89 2.18
N ALA A 78 -14.15 2.51 1.93
CA ALA A 78 -14.29 3.85 1.40
C ALA A 78 -15.34 4.59 2.22
N LYS A 79 -15.71 5.81 1.85
CA LYS A 79 -16.69 6.65 2.57
C LYS A 79 -17.92 5.87 3.09
N ARG A 80 -18.42 4.93 2.29
CA ARG A 80 -19.46 3.96 2.66
C ARG A 80 -19.28 2.74 1.77
N THR A 81 -18.96 1.61 2.37
CA THR A 81 -18.71 0.38 1.64
C THR A 81 -19.72 -0.68 2.06
N SER A 82 -20.34 -1.32 1.07
CA SER A 82 -21.24 -2.47 1.32
C SER A 82 -20.59 -3.73 0.79
N TYR A 83 -20.61 -4.76 1.61
CA TYR A 83 -20.10 -6.10 1.30
C TYR A 83 -21.23 -7.12 1.33
N LEU A 84 -21.20 -8.05 0.39
CA LEU A 84 -21.84 -9.33 0.54
C LEU A 84 -20.97 -10.22 1.42
N LEU A 85 -21.41 -10.51 2.63
CA LEU A 85 -20.78 -11.45 3.53
C LEU A 85 -21.42 -12.83 3.35
N LYS A 86 -20.60 -13.85 3.12
CA LYS A 86 -21.00 -15.25 3.20
C LYS A 86 -20.34 -15.85 4.42
N SER A 87 -21.14 -16.45 5.32
CA SER A 87 -20.64 -17.26 6.44
C SER A 87 -21.10 -18.69 6.24
N SER A 88 -20.17 -19.64 6.32
CA SER A 88 -20.49 -21.08 6.34
C SER A 88 -20.89 -21.55 7.73
N GLU A 89 -20.67 -20.73 8.75
CA GLU A 89 -20.86 -21.09 10.14
C GLU A 89 -21.49 -19.92 10.92
N GLY A 90 -22.04 -20.22 12.09
CA GLY A 90 -22.58 -19.23 13.04
C GLY A 90 -21.66 -19.03 14.25
N GLY A 91 -22.06 -18.11 15.14
CA GLY A 91 -21.32 -17.83 16.36
C GLY A 91 -19.99 -17.10 16.13
N VAL A 92 -19.91 -16.30 15.06
CA VAL A 92 -18.74 -15.49 14.73
C VAL A 92 -19.06 -14.02 14.95
N SER A 93 -18.12 -13.26 15.51
CA SER A 93 -18.21 -11.82 15.63
C SER A 93 -17.05 -11.10 14.93
N LEU A 94 -17.36 -9.93 14.40
CA LEU A 94 -16.40 -8.99 13.84
C LEU A 94 -16.30 -7.82 14.81
N GLN A 95 -15.15 -7.68 15.46
CA GLN A 95 -14.90 -6.61 16.43
C GLN A 95 -14.02 -5.53 15.79
N PHE A 96 -14.30 -4.27 16.10
CA PHE A 96 -13.58 -3.11 15.60
C PHE A 96 -13.49 -2.01 16.66
N ASP A 97 -12.54 -1.11 16.51
CA ASP A 97 -12.48 0.10 17.32
C ASP A 97 -13.60 1.06 16.87
N ARG A 98 -14.39 1.58 17.80
CA ARG A 98 -15.47 2.54 17.50
C ARG A 98 -14.96 3.88 17.00
N SER A 99 -13.73 4.24 17.34
CA SER A 99 -13.12 5.44 16.80
C SER A 99 -12.92 5.36 15.28
N ASP A 100 -12.79 4.14 14.74
CA ASP A 100 -12.54 3.90 13.33
C ASP A 100 -13.81 3.84 12.48
N ILE A 101 -14.98 3.64 13.08
CA ILE A 101 -16.26 3.42 12.37
C ILE A 101 -17.34 4.38 12.84
N VAL A 102 -17.88 5.20 11.90
CA VAL A 102 -19.06 6.07 12.15
C VAL A 102 -20.34 5.26 12.17
N ALA A 103 -20.47 4.29 11.25
CA ALA A 103 -21.66 3.46 11.11
C ALA A 103 -21.28 2.07 10.61
N SER A 104 -21.84 1.06 11.25
CA SER A 104 -21.78 -0.32 10.81
C SER A 104 -23.15 -0.97 10.91
N GLY A 105 -23.42 -1.91 10.04
CA GLY A 105 -24.68 -2.65 10.06
C GLY A 105 -24.53 -4.00 9.38
N ILE A 106 -25.31 -4.97 9.86
CA ILE A 106 -25.45 -6.27 9.24
C ILE A 106 -26.92 -6.61 9.11
N ARG A 107 -27.32 -7.11 7.96
CA ARG A 107 -28.66 -7.66 7.75
C ARG A 107 -28.63 -8.88 6.85
N ARG A 108 -29.50 -9.82 7.10
CA ARG A 108 -29.67 -11.00 6.24
C ARG A 108 -30.22 -10.58 4.88
N ILE A 109 -29.74 -11.22 3.80
CA ILE A 109 -30.25 -10.94 2.46
C ILE A 109 -31.72 -11.34 2.37
N GLY A 110 -32.55 -10.38 1.95
CA GLY A 110 -33.96 -10.58 1.65
C GLY A 110 -34.23 -10.68 0.13
N ILE A 111 -35.51 -10.96 -0.22
CA ILE A 111 -35.94 -11.10 -1.62
C ILE A 111 -35.66 -9.81 -2.41
N GLY A 112 -35.84 -8.63 -1.81
CA GLY A 112 -35.54 -7.34 -2.44
C GLY A 112 -34.07 -7.10 -2.80
N ASP A 113 -33.15 -7.82 -2.15
CA ASP A 113 -31.70 -7.70 -2.40
C ASP A 113 -31.23 -8.58 -3.58
N LEU A 114 -32.05 -9.54 -4.02
CA LEU A 114 -31.70 -10.46 -5.11
C LEU A 114 -31.36 -9.71 -6.38
N GLY A 115 -32.08 -8.62 -6.69
CA GLY A 115 -31.80 -7.76 -7.84
C GLY A 115 -30.43 -7.10 -7.76
N LEU A 116 -30.02 -6.64 -6.57
CA LEU A 116 -28.69 -6.04 -6.33
C LEU A 116 -27.57 -7.09 -6.50
N VAL A 117 -27.77 -8.29 -5.96
CA VAL A 117 -26.79 -9.39 -6.01
C VAL A 117 -26.68 -9.97 -7.43
N LEU A 118 -27.81 -10.15 -8.14
CA LEU A 118 -27.83 -10.73 -9.49
C LEU A 118 -27.35 -9.78 -10.57
N ARG A 119 -27.71 -8.49 -10.53
CA ARG A 119 -27.22 -7.48 -11.50
C ARG A 119 -25.68 -7.41 -11.53
N ARG A 120 -25.01 -7.70 -10.42
CA ARG A 120 -23.56 -7.62 -10.31
C ARG A 120 -22.86 -8.94 -10.65
N ARG A 121 -23.50 -10.11 -10.48
CA ARG A 121 -22.92 -11.39 -10.91
C ARG A 121 -22.60 -11.47 -12.41
N ARG A 122 -23.34 -10.74 -13.24
CA ARG A 122 -23.19 -10.80 -14.71
C ARG A 122 -22.08 -9.90 -15.27
N ARG A 123 -21.53 -8.96 -14.51
CA ARG A 123 -20.66 -7.92 -15.07
C ARG A 123 -19.22 -7.87 -14.56
N GLN A 124 -18.84 -8.63 -13.52
CA GLN A 124 -17.50 -8.46 -12.94
C GLN A 124 -16.96 -9.74 -12.31
N LYS A 125 -15.70 -10.05 -12.61
CA LYS A 125 -14.83 -10.82 -11.75
C LYS A 125 -14.66 -10.00 -10.46
N GLN A 126 -15.35 -10.39 -9.38
CA GLN A 126 -15.25 -9.70 -8.08
C GLN A 126 -14.17 -10.38 -7.27
N PHE A 127 -13.33 -9.59 -6.61
CA PHE A 127 -12.42 -10.16 -5.66
C PHE A 127 -13.20 -10.67 -4.43
N GLU A 128 -12.76 -11.78 -3.90
CA GLU A 128 -13.25 -12.34 -2.65
C GLU A 128 -12.17 -12.08 -1.60
N LEU A 129 -12.60 -11.56 -0.46
CA LEU A 129 -11.75 -11.35 0.70
C LEU A 129 -12.15 -12.35 1.78
N PRO A 130 -11.47 -13.49 1.88
CA PRO A 130 -11.71 -14.42 2.96
C PRO A 130 -11.14 -13.86 4.26
N LEU A 131 -11.97 -13.80 5.29
CA LEU A 131 -11.56 -13.33 6.62
C LEU A 131 -11.10 -14.47 7.53
N GLY A 132 -11.21 -15.71 7.08
CA GLY A 132 -11.04 -16.89 7.93
C GLY A 132 -12.33 -17.31 8.63
N GLN A 133 -12.27 -18.42 9.38
CA GLN A 133 -13.40 -18.94 10.15
C GLN A 133 -14.71 -19.11 9.34
N GLY A 134 -14.57 -19.46 8.05
CA GLY A 134 -15.69 -19.64 7.15
C GLY A 134 -16.36 -18.38 6.63
N ILE A 135 -15.76 -17.18 6.85
CA ILE A 135 -16.29 -15.90 6.39
C ILE A 135 -15.57 -15.43 5.14
N VAL A 136 -16.37 -15.02 4.15
CA VAL A 136 -15.89 -14.42 2.90
C VAL A 136 -16.67 -13.13 2.64
N LEU A 137 -15.96 -12.04 2.33
CA LEU A 137 -16.53 -10.77 1.89
C LEU A 137 -16.37 -10.60 0.37
N ARG A 138 -17.41 -10.02 -0.27
CA ARG A 138 -17.40 -9.57 -1.66
C ARG A 138 -17.90 -8.12 -1.73
N PRO A 139 -17.17 -7.17 -2.31
CA PRO A 139 -17.62 -5.80 -2.42
C PRO A 139 -18.92 -5.70 -3.24
N LEU A 140 -19.88 -4.94 -2.74
CA LEU A 140 -21.14 -4.62 -3.45
C LEU A 140 -21.19 -3.19 -3.96
N LEU A 141 -20.75 -2.23 -3.15
CA LEU A 141 -20.79 -0.80 -3.45
C LEU A 141 -19.45 -0.15 -3.11
N HIS A 142 -19.12 0.90 -3.84
CA HIS A 142 -17.93 1.75 -3.70
C HIS A 142 -16.57 1.11 -4.00
N LEU A 143 -16.47 -0.22 -4.01
CA LEU A 143 -15.27 -0.97 -4.40
C LEU A 143 -15.52 -1.92 -5.59
N ALA A 144 -16.65 -1.75 -6.30
CA ALA A 144 -17.00 -2.52 -7.48
C ALA A 144 -16.89 -1.63 -8.74
N GLY A 145 -16.76 -2.26 -9.91
CA GLY A 145 -16.58 -1.57 -11.18
C GLY A 145 -15.15 -1.59 -11.66
N ALA A 146 -14.84 -0.82 -12.71
CA ALA A 146 -13.49 -0.77 -13.29
C ALA A 146 -12.41 -0.39 -12.26
N GLU A 147 -12.72 0.52 -11.32
CA GLU A 147 -11.81 0.88 -10.24
C GLU A 147 -11.63 -0.27 -9.23
N GLY A 148 -12.67 -1.07 -8.99
CA GLY A 148 -12.59 -2.30 -8.18
C GLY A 148 -11.75 -3.39 -8.86
N GLU A 149 -11.77 -3.46 -10.19
CA GLU A 149 -10.89 -4.36 -10.95
C GLU A 149 -9.42 -3.94 -10.83
N HIS A 150 -9.12 -2.65 -10.87
CA HIS A 150 -7.77 -2.14 -10.62
C HIS A 150 -7.30 -2.44 -9.20
N LEU A 151 -8.16 -2.25 -8.19
CA LEU A 151 -7.84 -2.63 -6.81
C LEU A 151 -7.56 -4.13 -6.71
N THR A 152 -8.37 -4.94 -7.37
CA THR A 152 -8.19 -6.39 -7.41
C THR A 152 -6.86 -6.77 -8.05
N ALA A 153 -6.52 -6.17 -9.19
CA ALA A 153 -5.24 -6.39 -9.86
C ALA A 153 -4.06 -6.03 -8.96
N ALA A 154 -4.17 -4.89 -8.23
CA ALA A 154 -3.15 -4.50 -7.27
C ALA A 154 -3.03 -5.47 -6.10
N LEU A 155 -4.13 -5.96 -5.54
CA LEU A 155 -4.12 -6.95 -4.48
C LEU A 155 -3.52 -8.28 -4.94
N VAL A 156 -3.83 -8.71 -6.18
CA VAL A 156 -3.24 -9.91 -6.79
C VAL A 156 -1.73 -9.71 -7.00
N SER A 157 -1.29 -8.57 -7.50
CA SER A 157 0.13 -8.28 -7.69
C SER A 157 0.90 -8.25 -6.37
N LEU A 158 0.28 -7.77 -5.28
CA LEU A 158 0.87 -7.77 -3.95
C LEU A 158 1.11 -9.18 -3.40
N THR A 159 0.24 -10.12 -3.75
CA THR A 159 0.30 -11.49 -3.22
C THR A 159 1.08 -12.45 -4.12
N GLY A 160 1.38 -12.04 -5.36
CA GLY A 160 2.00 -12.91 -6.37
C GLY A 160 1.14 -14.11 -6.78
N TRP A 161 -0.15 -14.13 -6.42
CA TRP A 161 -1.06 -15.26 -6.61
C TRP A 161 -2.28 -14.87 -7.45
N GLY A 162 -2.75 -15.81 -8.26
CA GLY A 162 -3.97 -15.62 -9.04
C GLY A 162 -5.24 -15.54 -8.18
N PHE A 163 -6.33 -15.09 -8.79
CA PHE A 163 -7.65 -15.02 -8.17
C PHE A 163 -8.05 -16.33 -7.49
N GLY A 164 -8.47 -16.25 -6.24
CA GLY A 164 -9.02 -17.36 -5.47
C GLY A 164 -8.00 -18.20 -4.69
N VAL A 165 -6.72 -17.88 -4.74
CA VAL A 165 -5.69 -18.60 -3.99
C VAL A 165 -5.25 -17.79 -2.76
N ALA A 166 -5.30 -18.43 -1.61
CA ALA A 166 -4.70 -18.10 -0.33
C ALA A 166 -5.03 -16.71 0.24
N SER A 167 -6.25 -16.61 0.77
CA SER A 167 -6.66 -15.54 1.68
C SER A 167 -5.64 -15.22 2.77
N ASP A 168 -4.90 -16.21 3.19
CA ASP A 168 -3.90 -16.09 4.25
C ASP A 168 -2.71 -15.25 3.80
N ASN A 169 -2.26 -15.37 2.56
CA ASN A 169 -1.17 -14.56 2.02
C ASN A 169 -1.58 -13.10 1.85
N LEU A 170 -2.80 -12.84 1.35
CA LEU A 170 -3.32 -11.48 1.26
C LEU A 170 -3.39 -10.83 2.64
N GLN A 171 -3.95 -11.52 3.63
CA GLN A 171 -4.05 -10.98 4.98
C GLN A 171 -2.69 -10.81 5.65
N LYS A 172 -1.74 -11.72 5.46
CA LYS A 172 -0.35 -11.54 5.91
C LYS A 172 0.29 -10.30 5.29
N THR A 173 0.12 -10.11 3.98
CA THR A 173 0.63 -8.92 3.28
C THR A 173 0.00 -7.64 3.82
N LEU A 174 -1.33 -7.61 3.97
CA LEU A 174 -2.03 -6.45 4.50
C LEU A 174 -1.64 -6.17 5.96
N SER A 175 -1.54 -7.19 6.82
CA SER A 175 -1.06 -7.02 8.20
C SER A 175 0.33 -6.41 8.23
N ARG A 176 1.27 -6.92 7.44
CA ARG A 176 2.62 -6.33 7.39
C ARG A 176 2.62 -4.90 6.87
N LEU A 177 1.79 -4.58 5.88
CA LEU A 177 1.68 -3.22 5.34
C LEU A 177 1.08 -2.21 6.33
N PHE A 178 0.21 -2.66 7.24
CA PHE A 178 -0.54 -1.77 8.14
C PHE A 178 -0.16 -1.90 9.61
N ASP A 179 0.33 -3.07 10.04
CA ASP A 179 0.78 -3.31 11.42
C ASP A 179 2.32 -3.14 11.56
N GLY A 180 3.04 -3.00 10.45
CA GLY A 180 4.49 -2.90 10.38
C GLY A 180 5.21 -4.25 10.23
N PRO A 181 6.45 -4.26 9.74
CA PRO A 181 7.25 -5.46 9.62
C PRO A 181 7.65 -5.97 11.01
N PRO A 182 7.77 -7.30 11.21
CA PRO A 182 8.36 -7.83 12.43
C PRO A 182 9.82 -7.40 12.55
N ALA A 183 10.23 -7.00 13.75
CA ALA A 183 11.62 -6.68 14.02
C ALA A 183 12.47 -7.96 13.91
N GLN A 184 13.41 -8.00 12.98
CA GLN A 184 14.42 -9.05 12.85
C GLN A 184 15.80 -8.44 12.88
N ALA A 185 16.70 -9.04 13.67
CA ALA A 185 18.09 -8.68 13.75
C ALA A 185 18.94 -9.79 13.14
N ARG A 186 19.72 -9.48 12.09
CA ARG A 186 20.76 -10.34 11.54
C ARG A 186 22.10 -9.61 11.51
N GLU A 187 23.17 -10.36 11.57
CA GLU A 187 24.54 -9.87 11.60
C GLU A 187 25.01 -9.40 10.22
N ARG A 188 25.75 -8.30 10.17
CA ARG A 188 26.26 -7.69 8.91
C ARG A 188 27.43 -8.48 8.33
N LEU A 189 27.42 -8.69 7.01
CA LEU A 189 28.47 -9.37 6.25
C LEU A 189 28.96 -8.54 5.03
N LEU A 190 29.17 -7.24 5.19
CA LEU A 190 29.62 -6.40 4.06
C LEU A 190 31.03 -5.85 4.27
N ALA A 191 31.86 -5.97 3.22
CA ALA A 191 33.27 -5.57 3.25
C ALA A 191 33.52 -4.06 3.10
N ALA A 192 32.59 -3.33 2.46
CA ALA A 192 32.61 -1.87 2.31
C ALA A 192 31.17 -1.33 2.28
N GLU A 193 30.96 -0.15 2.89
CA GLU A 193 29.65 0.49 2.86
C GLU A 193 29.57 1.48 1.69
N PRO A 194 28.57 1.35 0.78
CA PRO A 194 28.35 2.33 -0.26
C PRO A 194 27.88 3.65 0.36
N ASN A 195 28.20 4.77 -0.28
CA ASN A 195 27.67 6.06 0.10
C ASN A 195 26.21 6.20 -0.40
N ILE A 196 25.26 6.20 0.51
CA ILE A 196 23.82 6.12 0.22
C ILE A 196 23.15 7.48 0.38
N ALA A 197 22.34 7.89 -0.60
CA ALA A 197 21.33 8.93 -0.45
C ALA A 197 19.92 8.34 -0.41
N VAL A 198 19.08 8.89 0.46
CA VAL A 198 17.63 8.74 0.35
C VAL A 198 17.07 10.06 -0.19
N ALA A 199 16.69 10.07 -1.47
CA ALA A 199 16.07 11.22 -2.15
C ALA A 199 14.55 11.08 -2.07
N MET A 200 13.93 11.84 -1.18
CA MET A 200 12.50 11.75 -0.91
C MET A 200 11.76 13.01 -1.33
N HIS A 201 10.64 12.86 -2.06
CA HIS A 201 9.73 13.95 -2.37
C HIS A 201 8.45 13.84 -1.54
N LEU A 202 8.08 14.91 -0.82
CA LEU A 202 6.92 14.92 0.06
C LEU A 202 6.01 16.13 -0.25
N HIS A 203 5.00 15.91 -1.10
CA HIS A 203 3.95 16.88 -1.36
C HIS A 203 2.90 16.93 -0.23
N TYR A 204 2.72 15.84 0.51
CA TYR A 204 1.78 15.68 1.61
C TYR A 204 2.54 15.50 2.94
N PRO A 205 2.75 16.59 3.72
CA PRO A 205 3.53 16.55 4.97
C PRO A 205 2.99 15.54 6.01
N ASP A 206 1.69 15.30 6.01
CA ASP A 206 1.02 14.37 6.91
C ASP A 206 1.40 12.88 6.69
N LEU A 207 2.15 12.58 5.63
CA LEU A 207 2.73 11.25 5.42
C LEU A 207 4.10 11.06 6.08
N TRP A 208 4.72 12.14 6.59
CA TRP A 208 6.04 12.06 7.20
C TRP A 208 6.15 11.00 8.31
N PRO A 209 5.21 10.88 9.26
CA PRO A 209 5.32 9.89 10.33
C PRO A 209 5.48 8.44 9.85
N GLU A 210 4.83 8.10 8.74
CA GLU A 210 4.95 6.78 8.12
C GLU A 210 6.37 6.54 7.57
N PHE A 211 6.91 7.54 6.86
CA PHE A 211 8.25 7.43 6.30
C PHE A 211 9.35 7.55 7.36
N GLU A 212 9.16 8.39 8.37
CA GLU A 212 10.09 8.50 9.51
C GLU A 212 10.35 7.13 10.14
N THR A 213 9.28 6.39 10.44
CA THR A 213 9.38 5.03 10.99
C THR A 213 10.11 4.07 10.05
N LEU A 214 9.87 4.14 8.74
CA LEU A 214 10.53 3.29 7.75
C LEU A 214 12.00 3.66 7.57
N LEU A 215 12.33 4.95 7.58
CA LEU A 215 13.71 5.43 7.49
C LEU A 215 14.54 5.00 8.71
N GLU A 216 13.94 4.95 9.89
CA GLU A 216 14.58 4.43 11.11
C GLU A 216 14.94 2.94 11.02
N ALA A 217 14.21 2.18 10.21
CA ALA A 217 14.50 0.76 9.96
C ALA A 217 15.72 0.54 9.05
N ILE A 218 16.24 1.59 8.38
CA ILE A 218 17.47 1.53 7.60
C ILE A 218 18.66 1.55 8.58
N ASP A 219 19.19 0.39 8.90
CA ASP A 219 20.34 0.24 9.81
C ASP A 219 21.68 0.38 9.04
N ARG A 220 21.80 1.45 8.24
CA ARG A 220 23.00 1.84 7.49
C ARG A 220 23.15 3.34 7.48
N PRO A 221 24.36 3.89 7.42
CA PRO A 221 24.55 5.32 7.18
C PRO A 221 23.91 5.72 5.84
N PHE A 222 23.10 6.75 5.87
CA PHE A 222 22.56 7.38 4.66
C PHE A 222 22.40 8.89 4.85
N HIS A 223 22.36 9.62 3.74
CA HIS A 223 22.09 11.04 3.71
C HIS A 223 20.65 11.28 3.21
N LEU A 224 19.83 11.94 4.02
CA LEU A 224 18.46 12.27 3.64
C LEU A 224 18.43 13.59 2.85
N ILE A 225 17.87 13.54 1.65
CA ILE A 225 17.57 14.71 0.82
C ILE A 225 16.06 14.76 0.66
N LEU A 226 15.41 15.70 1.33
CA LEU A 226 13.97 15.87 1.33
C LEU A 226 13.58 17.07 0.47
N THR A 227 12.69 16.85 -0.51
CA THR A 227 12.11 17.92 -1.31
C THR A 227 10.65 18.12 -0.98
N LEU A 228 10.23 19.36 -0.80
CA LEU A 228 8.86 19.78 -0.47
C LEU A 228 8.31 20.66 -1.59
N THR A 229 6.99 20.78 -1.71
CA THR A 229 6.31 21.67 -2.66
C THR A 229 5.95 23.04 -2.05
N GLY A 230 6.21 23.23 -0.80
CA GLY A 230 6.04 24.49 -0.07
C GLY A 230 6.78 24.45 1.26
N PRO A 231 7.11 25.59 1.85
CA PRO A 231 7.77 25.64 3.14
C PRO A 231 6.84 25.11 4.25
N ASP A 232 7.40 24.27 5.11
CA ASP A 232 6.74 23.74 6.31
C ASP A 232 7.76 23.72 7.46
N ALA A 233 7.70 24.75 8.32
CA ALA A 233 8.64 24.90 9.42
C ALA A 233 8.52 23.76 10.44
N THR A 234 7.30 23.34 10.77
CA THR A 234 7.06 22.27 11.74
C THR A 234 7.63 20.94 11.24
N LEU A 235 7.41 20.62 9.97
CA LEU A 235 7.99 19.42 9.36
C LEU A 235 9.53 19.52 9.30
N THR A 236 10.06 20.69 8.92
CA THR A 236 11.50 20.93 8.84
C THR A 236 12.18 20.69 10.19
N GLU A 237 11.66 21.28 11.26
CA GLU A 237 12.16 21.09 12.62
C GLU A 237 12.11 19.61 13.05
N ARG A 238 11.01 18.93 12.77
CA ARG A 238 10.86 17.52 13.09
C ARG A 238 11.86 16.64 12.32
N VAL A 239 12.03 16.88 11.02
CA VAL A 239 13.01 16.15 10.20
C VAL A 239 14.42 16.38 10.72
N GLN A 240 14.82 17.63 10.99
CA GLN A 240 16.15 17.96 11.46
C GLN A 240 16.43 17.45 12.87
N ALA A 241 15.43 17.40 13.74
CA ALA A 241 15.57 16.80 15.06
C ALA A 241 15.91 15.30 14.98
N ARG A 242 15.37 14.60 13.99
CA ARG A 242 15.61 13.14 13.83
C ARG A 242 16.76 12.83 12.90
N PHE A 243 16.96 13.63 11.86
CA PHE A 243 18.01 13.50 10.85
C PHE A 243 18.76 14.84 10.74
N PRO A 244 19.69 15.15 11.66
CA PRO A 244 20.35 16.47 11.73
C PRO A 244 21.12 16.86 10.46
N ALA A 245 21.61 15.88 9.70
CA ALA A 245 22.32 16.08 8.43
C ALA A 245 21.40 16.14 7.20
N ALA A 246 20.06 16.11 7.37
CA ALA A 246 19.14 16.14 6.26
C ALA A 246 19.22 17.48 5.49
N GLU A 247 19.28 17.38 4.16
CA GLU A 247 19.10 18.52 3.27
C GLU A 247 17.62 18.66 2.92
N ILE A 248 17.01 19.82 3.21
CA ILE A 248 15.60 20.07 2.93
C ILE A 248 15.50 21.20 1.91
N MET A 249 14.83 20.92 0.79
CA MET A 249 14.66 21.87 -0.30
C MET A 249 13.19 22.05 -0.66
N VAL A 250 12.84 23.26 -1.06
CA VAL A 250 11.49 23.57 -1.52
C VAL A 250 11.54 23.86 -3.01
N TYR A 251 10.72 23.15 -3.78
CA TYR A 251 10.58 23.33 -5.21
C TYR A 251 9.11 23.57 -5.57
N ASP A 252 8.88 24.28 -6.67
CA ASP A 252 7.55 24.44 -7.24
C ASP A 252 6.90 23.07 -7.52
N ASN A 253 5.58 22.97 -7.37
CA ASN A 253 4.82 21.76 -7.66
C ASN A 253 4.74 21.52 -9.18
N ARG A 254 5.83 21.03 -9.76
CA ARG A 254 5.98 20.72 -11.17
C ARG A 254 6.58 19.33 -11.36
N GLY A 255 5.99 18.57 -12.26
CA GLY A 255 6.50 17.23 -12.59
C GLY A 255 6.35 16.20 -11.46
N ARG A 256 5.48 16.47 -10.46
CA ARG A 256 5.24 15.61 -9.30
C ARG A 256 6.53 15.29 -8.55
N ASP A 257 6.81 14.02 -8.31
CA ASP A 257 8.02 13.52 -7.65
C ASP A 257 9.22 13.40 -8.61
N ILE A 258 8.96 13.33 -9.92
CA ILE A 258 10.02 13.21 -10.95
C ILE A 258 10.68 14.55 -11.22
N GLY A 259 9.92 15.64 -11.30
CA GLY A 259 10.48 16.97 -11.51
C GLY A 259 11.52 17.35 -10.47
N PRO A 260 11.21 17.32 -9.16
CA PRO A 260 12.17 17.52 -8.09
C PRO A 260 13.38 16.57 -8.15
N PHE A 261 13.19 15.29 -8.46
CA PHE A 261 14.27 14.32 -8.56
C PHE A 261 15.25 14.65 -9.71
N VAL A 262 14.72 14.99 -10.87
CA VAL A 262 15.53 15.42 -12.03
C VAL A 262 16.24 16.73 -11.73
N GLN A 263 15.61 17.64 -11.01
CA GLN A 263 16.22 18.89 -10.56
C GLN A 263 17.41 18.65 -9.61
N LEU A 264 17.26 17.73 -8.62
CA LEU A 264 18.37 17.33 -7.75
C LEU A 264 19.55 16.76 -8.54
N LEU A 265 19.25 15.93 -9.55
CA LEU A 265 20.29 15.36 -10.43
C LEU A 265 20.98 16.46 -11.25
N ARG A 266 20.22 17.40 -11.80
CA ARG A 266 20.73 18.53 -12.57
C ARG A 266 21.62 19.44 -11.73
N GLU A 267 21.26 19.70 -10.47
CA GLU A 267 22.04 20.50 -9.52
C GLU A 267 23.27 19.79 -8.97
N GLY A 268 23.53 18.54 -9.36
CA GLY A 268 24.65 17.75 -8.86
C GLY A 268 24.53 17.31 -7.40
N ARG A 269 23.34 17.47 -6.77
CA ARG A 269 23.12 17.12 -5.37
C ARG A 269 23.30 15.63 -5.08
N LEU A 270 23.13 14.81 -6.12
CA LEU A 270 23.23 13.35 -6.04
C LEU A 270 24.61 12.80 -6.43
N ASP A 271 25.54 13.63 -6.92
CA ASP A 271 26.78 13.17 -7.55
C ASP A 271 27.77 12.47 -6.65
N ARG A 272 27.76 12.79 -5.35
CA ARG A 272 28.67 12.22 -4.34
C ARG A 272 28.26 10.84 -3.82
N PHE A 273 27.13 10.31 -4.23
CA PHE A 273 26.59 9.05 -3.75
C PHE A 273 26.82 7.90 -4.73
N ASP A 274 26.91 6.69 -4.22
CA ASP A 274 27.02 5.47 -5.02
C ASP A 274 25.63 4.92 -5.35
N LEU A 275 24.78 4.88 -4.35
CA LEU A 275 23.40 4.39 -4.43
C LEU A 275 22.42 5.46 -3.97
N ILE A 276 21.29 5.54 -4.66
CA ILE A 276 20.21 6.47 -4.36
C ILE A 276 18.92 5.66 -4.17
N CYS A 277 18.30 5.79 -3.01
CA CYS A 277 16.93 5.32 -2.76
C CYS A 277 15.97 6.47 -3.06
N LYS A 278 15.21 6.38 -4.15
CA LYS A 278 14.20 7.38 -4.51
C LYS A 278 12.85 6.98 -3.93
N LEU A 279 12.27 7.85 -3.10
CA LEU A 279 10.98 7.68 -2.45
C LEU A 279 10.08 8.90 -2.67
N HIS A 280 8.77 8.72 -2.51
CA HIS A 280 7.85 9.85 -2.47
C HIS A 280 6.54 9.54 -1.74
N GLY A 281 5.91 10.59 -1.21
CA GLY A 281 4.59 10.53 -0.60
C GLY A 281 3.49 10.53 -1.66
N LYS A 282 2.91 9.34 -1.96
CA LYS A 282 1.82 9.21 -2.93
C LYS A 282 0.47 9.15 -2.22
N LYS A 283 -0.46 10.02 -2.65
CA LYS A 283 -1.91 9.89 -2.37
C LYS A 283 -2.65 9.84 -3.70
N SER A 284 -3.63 8.96 -3.83
CA SER A 284 -4.43 8.79 -5.05
C SER A 284 -5.91 9.01 -4.73
N GLY A 285 -6.41 10.20 -5.08
CA GLY A 285 -7.80 10.57 -4.82
C GLY A 285 -8.12 10.85 -3.35
N SER A 286 -9.33 11.33 -3.09
CA SER A 286 -9.80 11.67 -1.73
C SER A 286 -10.76 10.63 -1.14
N SER A 287 -11.20 9.65 -1.93
CA SER A 287 -12.14 8.61 -1.51
C SER A 287 -12.24 7.47 -2.54
N GLY A 288 -12.82 6.37 -2.12
CA GLY A 288 -13.13 5.23 -2.99
C GLY A 288 -11.93 4.35 -3.35
N PRO A 289 -12.08 3.49 -4.39
CA PRO A 289 -11.07 2.50 -4.76
C PRO A 289 -9.71 3.07 -5.11
N ARG A 290 -9.66 4.29 -5.69
CA ARG A 290 -8.38 4.95 -6.03
C ARG A 290 -7.58 5.33 -4.80
N MET A 291 -8.25 5.77 -3.73
CA MET A 291 -7.58 6.06 -2.45
C MET A 291 -6.98 4.79 -1.88
N VAL A 292 -7.76 3.70 -1.81
CA VAL A 292 -7.29 2.39 -1.33
C VAL A 292 -6.10 1.90 -2.14
N LEU A 293 -6.19 1.99 -3.48
CA LEU A 293 -5.10 1.59 -4.37
C LEU A 293 -3.85 2.43 -4.14
N GLY A 294 -3.99 3.74 -3.97
CA GLY A 294 -2.85 4.64 -3.71
C GLY A 294 -2.13 4.33 -2.40
N GLU A 295 -2.88 4.00 -1.35
CA GLU A 295 -2.33 3.60 -0.05
C GLU A 295 -1.57 2.27 -0.15
N ILE A 296 -2.19 1.25 -0.77
CA ILE A 296 -1.53 -0.05 -1.00
C ILE A 296 -0.24 0.14 -1.79
N TRP A 297 -0.30 0.90 -2.86
CA TRP A 297 0.83 1.12 -3.76
C TRP A 297 2.01 1.78 -3.03
N ARG A 298 1.74 2.90 -2.33
CA ARG A 298 2.77 3.60 -1.56
C ARG A 298 3.41 2.70 -0.52
N ARG A 299 2.58 2.05 0.30
CA ARG A 299 3.07 1.19 1.40
C ARG A 299 3.83 -0.02 0.86
N ALA A 300 3.29 -0.74 -0.11
CA ALA A 300 3.96 -1.89 -0.68
C ALA A 300 5.30 -1.52 -1.32
N SER A 301 5.35 -0.42 -2.10
CA SER A 301 6.61 0.05 -2.68
C SER A 301 7.62 0.43 -1.60
N ALA A 302 7.21 1.16 -0.57
CA ALA A 302 8.10 1.56 0.52
C ALA A 302 8.60 0.33 1.31
N PHE A 303 7.72 -0.62 1.61
CA PHE A 303 8.10 -1.84 2.33
C PHE A 303 9.04 -2.73 1.51
N ASP A 304 8.82 -2.86 0.20
CA ASP A 304 9.72 -3.63 -0.67
C ASP A 304 11.11 -3.01 -0.78
N LEU A 305 11.27 -1.72 -0.47
CA LEU A 305 12.53 -0.98 -0.63
C LEU A 305 13.25 -0.64 0.68
N ILE A 306 12.48 -0.33 1.74
CA ILE A 306 13.02 0.14 3.02
C ILE A 306 12.24 -0.40 4.23
N GLY A 307 11.43 -1.44 4.04
CA GLY A 307 10.53 -1.95 5.09
C GLY A 307 11.22 -2.63 6.26
N SER A 308 12.48 -3.03 6.11
CA SER A 308 13.31 -3.59 7.19
C SER A 308 14.78 -3.48 6.84
N ARG A 309 15.66 -3.66 7.84
CA ARG A 309 17.10 -3.81 7.65
C ARG A 309 17.43 -4.89 6.62
N ASP A 310 16.84 -6.08 6.74
CA ASP A 310 17.11 -7.22 5.86
C ASP A 310 16.78 -6.92 4.39
N VAL A 311 15.71 -6.16 4.13
CA VAL A 311 15.37 -5.69 2.79
C VAL A 311 16.47 -4.80 2.22
N VAL A 312 16.93 -3.82 2.99
CA VAL A 312 17.97 -2.88 2.56
C VAL A 312 19.30 -3.59 2.35
N ASP A 313 19.69 -4.47 3.28
CA ASP A 313 20.92 -5.25 3.19
C ASP A 313 20.92 -6.15 1.95
N ARG A 314 19.81 -6.80 1.64
CA ARG A 314 19.65 -7.62 0.42
C ARG A 314 19.77 -6.78 -0.85
N ILE A 315 19.13 -5.61 -0.91
CA ILE A 315 19.22 -4.71 -2.07
C ILE A 315 20.66 -4.25 -2.29
N VAL A 316 21.36 -3.84 -1.23
CA VAL A 316 22.76 -3.42 -1.34
C VAL A 316 23.65 -4.58 -1.80
N ALA A 317 23.47 -5.77 -1.24
CA ALA A 317 24.21 -6.97 -1.66
C ALA A 317 23.90 -7.36 -3.12
N ASP A 318 22.68 -7.16 -3.61
CA ASP A 318 22.33 -7.39 -5.02
C ASP A 318 23.06 -6.42 -5.95
N PHE A 319 23.18 -5.16 -5.57
CA PHE A 319 24.03 -4.23 -6.31
C PHE A 319 25.51 -4.66 -6.31
N GLU A 320 26.05 -5.13 -5.18
CA GLU A 320 27.43 -5.59 -5.10
C GLU A 320 27.69 -6.82 -5.98
N ARG A 321 26.80 -7.81 -5.93
CA ARG A 321 26.90 -9.04 -6.73
C ARG A 321 26.74 -8.84 -8.22
N SER A 322 25.98 -7.85 -8.63
CA SER A 322 25.61 -7.57 -10.03
C SER A 322 25.98 -6.14 -10.43
N PRO A 323 27.23 -5.86 -10.81
CA PRO A 323 27.66 -4.52 -11.18
C PRO A 323 26.89 -3.90 -12.37
N GLU A 324 26.31 -4.72 -13.23
CA GLU A 324 25.47 -4.31 -14.36
C GLU A 324 24.07 -3.89 -13.94
N THR A 325 23.61 -4.25 -12.73
CA THR A 325 22.31 -3.83 -12.24
C THR A 325 22.32 -2.33 -11.95
N GLY A 326 21.56 -1.58 -12.75
CA GLY A 326 21.44 -0.14 -12.63
C GLY A 326 20.35 0.29 -11.64
N MET A 327 19.25 -0.48 -11.55
CA MET A 327 18.09 -0.11 -10.78
C MET A 327 17.42 -1.34 -10.16
N ILE A 328 16.94 -1.20 -8.91
CA ILE A 328 16.15 -2.21 -8.18
C ILE A 328 14.91 -1.53 -7.62
N GLY A 329 13.74 -2.09 -7.91
CA GLY A 329 12.46 -1.57 -7.42
C GLY A 329 11.51 -2.68 -6.97
N SER A 330 10.31 -2.31 -6.55
CA SER A 330 9.30 -3.30 -6.18
C SER A 330 8.94 -4.19 -7.37
N ARG A 331 9.18 -5.50 -7.25
CA ARG A 331 8.82 -6.49 -8.28
C ARG A 331 7.32 -6.43 -8.63
N ARG A 332 6.49 -6.07 -7.68
CA ARG A 332 5.03 -5.97 -7.80
C ARG A 332 4.60 -4.87 -8.78
N PHE A 333 5.43 -3.86 -8.94
CA PHE A 333 5.14 -2.68 -9.78
C PHE A 333 6.09 -2.53 -10.95
N LEU A 334 6.90 -3.55 -11.24
CA LEU A 334 7.68 -3.61 -12.47
C LEU A 334 6.73 -3.86 -13.66
N LEU A 335 6.80 -3.00 -14.67
CA LEU A 335 5.98 -3.04 -15.88
C LEU A 335 6.84 -3.12 -17.13
N PRO A 336 6.38 -3.79 -18.19
CA PRO A 336 5.13 -4.56 -18.30
C PRO A 336 5.14 -5.85 -17.46
N ASN A 337 3.97 -6.37 -17.14
CA ASN A 337 3.78 -7.62 -16.44
C ASN A 337 2.45 -8.29 -16.83
N GLU A 338 2.04 -9.35 -16.13
CA GLU A 338 0.83 -10.13 -16.44
C GLU A 338 -0.48 -9.31 -16.39
N TRP A 339 -0.55 -8.28 -15.55
CA TRP A 339 -1.75 -7.45 -15.42
C TRP A 339 -1.75 -6.21 -16.31
N LYS A 340 -0.58 -5.79 -16.82
CA LYS A 340 -0.43 -4.64 -17.70
C LYS A 340 0.56 -4.95 -18.82
N ALA A 341 0.03 -5.28 -20.01
CA ALA A 341 0.82 -5.54 -21.19
C ALA A 341 1.63 -4.32 -21.64
N GLU A 342 2.66 -4.55 -22.44
CA GLU A 342 3.58 -3.53 -22.94
C GLU A 342 2.87 -2.36 -23.64
N ALA A 343 1.91 -2.64 -24.53
CA ALA A 343 1.13 -1.61 -25.22
C ALA A 343 0.43 -0.64 -24.26
N ALA A 344 -0.09 -1.15 -23.14
CA ALA A 344 -0.66 -0.33 -22.08
C ALA A 344 0.42 0.38 -21.23
N GLY A 345 1.63 -0.14 -21.19
CA GLY A 345 2.79 0.46 -20.53
C GLY A 345 3.22 1.77 -21.21
N TRP A 346 3.19 1.85 -22.53
CA TRP A 346 3.49 3.09 -23.27
C TRP A 346 2.50 4.21 -22.95
N GLY A 347 1.22 3.90 -22.80
CA GLY A 347 0.17 4.89 -22.55
C GLY A 347 0.13 5.96 -23.65
N LYS A 348 -0.14 7.20 -23.27
CA LYS A 348 -0.14 8.37 -24.15
C LYS A 348 1.26 9.01 -24.30
N ASN A 349 2.33 8.32 -23.89
CA ASN A 349 3.66 8.92 -23.77
C ASN A 349 4.61 8.49 -24.90
N ARG A 350 4.17 7.60 -25.81
CA ARG A 350 5.05 6.94 -26.78
C ARG A 350 5.87 7.94 -27.61
N GLU A 351 5.25 8.95 -28.15
CA GLU A 351 5.91 9.98 -28.96
C GLU A 351 6.97 10.73 -28.13
N THR A 352 6.61 11.22 -26.96
CA THR A 352 7.54 11.92 -26.05
C THR A 352 8.70 11.00 -25.63
N ILE A 353 8.44 9.72 -25.35
CA ILE A 353 9.49 8.75 -25.00
C ILE A 353 10.46 8.58 -26.18
N LEU A 354 9.96 8.39 -27.40
CA LEU A 354 10.81 8.22 -28.56
C LEU A 354 11.71 9.45 -28.82
N THR A 355 11.18 10.66 -28.67
CA THR A 355 11.97 11.90 -28.73
C THR A 355 13.06 11.96 -27.69
N LEU A 356 12.74 11.56 -26.44
CA LEU A 356 13.73 11.51 -25.37
C LEU A 356 14.80 10.44 -25.62
N LEU A 357 14.44 9.25 -26.09
CA LEU A 357 15.39 8.19 -26.43
C LEU A 357 16.33 8.65 -27.55
N GLU A 358 15.83 9.32 -28.61
CA GLU A 358 16.64 9.90 -29.66
C GLU A 358 17.66 10.92 -29.10
N THR A 359 17.20 11.84 -28.23
CA THR A 359 18.07 12.82 -27.57
C THR A 359 19.16 12.14 -26.72
N LEU A 360 18.83 10.99 -26.11
CA LEU A 360 19.76 10.19 -25.33
C LEU A 360 20.67 9.32 -26.17
N GLY A 361 20.47 9.26 -27.51
CA GLY A 361 21.20 8.36 -28.42
C GLY A 361 20.86 6.89 -28.18
N MET A 362 19.66 6.60 -27.75
CA MET A 362 19.17 5.24 -27.51
C MET A 362 18.29 4.76 -28.64
N ALA A 363 18.25 3.45 -28.84
CA ALA A 363 17.43 2.86 -29.89
C ALA A 363 15.93 2.98 -29.59
N ALA A 364 15.12 3.27 -30.63
CA ALA A 364 13.68 3.42 -30.51
C ALA A 364 12.96 2.11 -30.12
N ASP A 365 13.59 0.97 -30.30
CA ASP A 365 13.13 -0.37 -29.93
C ASP A 365 13.70 -0.85 -28.59
N SER A 366 14.31 0.06 -27.82
CA SER A 366 14.74 -0.25 -26.46
C SER A 366 13.59 -0.85 -25.63
N PRO A 367 13.82 -1.96 -24.92
CA PRO A 367 12.77 -2.63 -24.15
C PRO A 367 12.13 -1.69 -23.12
N LEU A 368 10.81 -1.63 -23.12
CA LEU A 368 10.08 -0.90 -22.11
C LEU A 368 10.07 -1.69 -20.80
N HIS A 369 10.72 -1.16 -19.79
CA HIS A 369 10.60 -1.66 -18.41
C HIS A 369 10.77 -0.50 -17.43
N PHE A 370 9.92 -0.43 -16.43
CA PHE A 370 9.94 0.64 -15.44
C PHE A 370 9.16 0.26 -14.19
N PHE A 371 9.47 0.92 -13.09
CA PHE A 371 8.70 0.78 -11.85
C PHE A 371 7.58 1.82 -11.83
N ALA A 372 6.35 1.35 -11.96
CA ALA A 372 5.20 2.22 -11.85
C ALA A 372 5.14 2.84 -10.45
N GLY A 373 4.99 4.17 -10.39
CA GLY A 373 5.05 4.93 -9.14
C GLY A 373 6.44 5.39 -8.72
N THR A 374 7.49 5.09 -9.52
CA THR A 374 8.83 5.72 -9.42
C THR A 374 9.51 5.68 -8.05
N MET A 375 9.29 4.63 -7.27
CA MET A 375 10.07 4.33 -6.07
C MET A 375 11.03 3.19 -6.38
N PHE A 376 12.33 3.41 -6.13
CA PHE A 376 13.38 2.46 -6.48
C PHE A 376 14.71 2.83 -5.83
N TRP A 377 15.63 1.87 -5.81
CA TRP A 377 17.05 2.09 -5.62
C TRP A 377 17.74 2.14 -6.98
N VAL A 378 18.72 3.02 -7.15
CA VAL A 378 19.44 3.21 -8.41
C VAL A 378 20.90 3.52 -8.16
N ARG A 379 21.80 2.97 -9.01
CA ARG A 379 23.17 3.43 -9.04
C ARG A 379 23.23 4.84 -9.60
N ARG A 380 23.95 5.70 -8.90
CA ARG A 380 24.10 7.09 -9.33
C ARG A 380 24.54 7.21 -10.82
N ARG A 381 25.55 6.41 -11.21
CA ARG A 381 26.06 6.41 -12.59
C ARG A 381 25.05 5.99 -13.64
N ALA A 382 24.07 5.17 -13.31
CA ALA A 382 23.01 4.77 -14.24
C ALA A 382 22.09 5.94 -14.63
N LEU A 383 22.11 7.05 -13.85
CA LEU A 383 21.36 8.26 -14.14
C LEU A 383 22.13 9.27 -15.02
N ASP A 384 23.40 9.03 -15.37
CA ASP A 384 24.19 9.95 -16.17
C ASP A 384 23.57 10.30 -17.54
N PRO A 385 22.90 9.38 -18.24
CA PRO A 385 22.19 9.73 -19.46
C PRO A 385 21.17 10.86 -19.27
N LEU A 386 20.45 10.89 -18.14
CA LEU A 386 19.43 11.93 -17.89
C LEU A 386 20.01 13.34 -17.77
N LYS A 387 21.26 13.50 -17.36
CA LYS A 387 21.92 14.82 -17.30
C LYS A 387 22.03 15.46 -18.66
N ARG A 388 22.14 14.64 -19.73
CA ARG A 388 22.21 15.14 -21.13
C ARG A 388 20.92 15.81 -21.61
N LEU A 389 19.79 15.50 -20.96
CA LEU A 389 18.51 16.13 -21.29
C LEU A 389 18.41 17.58 -20.79
N ASP A 390 19.26 17.98 -19.85
CA ASP A 390 19.29 19.30 -19.21
C ASP A 390 17.89 19.88 -18.93
N LEU A 391 17.06 19.11 -18.25
CA LEU A 391 15.67 19.45 -17.97
C LEU A 391 15.55 20.24 -16.64
N PRO A 392 15.45 21.58 -16.71
CA PRO A 392 15.14 22.35 -15.52
C PRO A 392 13.70 22.09 -15.05
N LEU A 393 13.41 22.34 -13.78
CA LEU A 393 12.08 22.14 -13.20
C LEU A 393 10.97 22.86 -13.99
N ALA A 394 11.28 24.01 -14.57
CA ALA A 394 10.36 24.78 -15.41
C ALA A 394 9.90 24.05 -16.69
N SER A 395 10.65 23.03 -17.17
CA SER A 395 10.26 22.19 -18.32
C SER A 395 9.06 21.31 -18.02
N PHE A 396 8.78 21.06 -16.74
CA PHE A 396 7.63 20.26 -16.34
C PHE A 396 6.36 21.12 -16.28
N PRO A 397 5.22 20.61 -16.78
CA PRO A 397 3.95 21.31 -16.64
C PRO A 397 3.58 21.45 -15.17
N GLY A 398 2.84 22.51 -14.83
CA GLY A 398 2.19 22.63 -13.54
C GLY A 398 1.22 21.49 -13.30
N GLU A 399 1.05 21.08 -12.04
CA GLU A 399 0.13 19.99 -11.69
C GLU A 399 -1.33 20.45 -11.78
N THR A 400 -2.10 19.86 -12.68
CA THR A 400 -3.54 20.11 -12.89
C THR A 400 -4.35 18.83 -12.87
N GLY A 401 -3.81 17.75 -12.29
CA GLY A 401 -4.48 16.46 -12.18
C GLY A 401 -4.37 15.58 -13.44
N GLN A 402 -3.40 15.82 -14.31
CA GLN A 402 -3.17 15.00 -15.50
C GLN A 402 -2.90 13.55 -15.11
N LEU A 403 -3.59 12.62 -15.75
CA LEU A 403 -3.46 11.19 -15.43
C LEU A 403 -2.34 10.51 -16.25
N ASP A 404 -2.04 11.01 -17.45
CA ASP A 404 -1.03 10.46 -18.38
C ASP A 404 -0.69 11.48 -19.47
N GLY A 405 0.35 11.22 -20.27
CA GLY A 405 0.70 12.01 -21.45
C GLY A 405 1.47 13.30 -21.16
N THR A 406 2.20 13.38 -20.06
CA THR A 406 3.06 14.52 -19.72
C THR A 406 4.53 14.10 -19.62
N LEU A 407 5.46 15.08 -19.60
CA LEU A 407 6.89 14.83 -19.52
C LEU A 407 7.26 13.91 -18.34
N GLN A 408 6.70 14.14 -17.15
CA GLN A 408 6.97 13.27 -16.00
C GLN A 408 6.50 11.82 -16.22
N HIS A 409 5.38 11.60 -16.91
CA HIS A 409 4.94 10.25 -17.24
C HIS A 409 5.86 9.57 -18.28
N ALA A 410 6.41 10.32 -19.22
CA ALA A 410 7.41 9.80 -20.15
C ALA A 410 8.72 9.44 -19.41
N LEU A 411 9.20 10.33 -18.54
CA LEU A 411 10.40 10.10 -17.75
C LEU A 411 10.27 8.94 -16.77
N GLU A 412 9.08 8.67 -16.23
CA GLU A 412 8.84 7.45 -15.44
C GLU A 412 9.27 6.18 -16.19
N ARG A 413 9.01 6.11 -17.50
CA ARG A 413 9.42 5.01 -18.37
C ARG A 413 10.91 5.05 -18.68
N ILE A 414 11.41 6.22 -19.03
CA ILE A 414 12.82 6.44 -19.37
C ILE A 414 13.74 6.03 -18.22
N LEU A 415 13.37 6.31 -16.97
CA LEU A 415 14.17 5.96 -15.78
C LEU A 415 14.55 4.48 -15.73
N GLY A 416 13.65 3.57 -16.10
CA GLY A 416 14.00 2.15 -16.22
C GLY A 416 14.78 1.83 -17.51
N MET A 417 14.39 2.43 -18.64
CA MET A 417 14.97 2.13 -19.95
C MET A 417 16.44 2.53 -20.05
N ILE A 418 16.90 3.56 -19.36
CA ILE A 418 18.31 3.98 -19.34
C ILE A 418 19.23 3.03 -18.56
N CYS A 419 18.68 2.14 -17.76
CA CYS A 419 19.45 1.19 -16.95
C CYS A 419 19.79 -0.06 -17.78
N THR A 420 21.04 -0.50 -17.74
CA THR A 420 21.50 -1.71 -18.43
C THR A 420 20.71 -2.93 -17.95
N ARG A 421 20.48 -3.01 -16.66
CA ARG A 421 19.69 -4.06 -16.02
C ARG A 421 18.80 -3.49 -14.93
N VAL A 422 17.54 -3.90 -14.95
CA VAL A 422 16.56 -3.60 -13.90
C VAL A 422 16.19 -4.89 -13.19
N SER A 423 16.15 -4.88 -11.86
CA SER A 423 15.79 -6.02 -11.03
C SER A 423 14.65 -5.68 -10.08
N GLY A 424 13.81 -6.65 -9.77
CA GLY A 424 12.70 -6.50 -8.83
C GLY A 424 12.98 -7.17 -7.50
N THR A 425 12.58 -6.54 -6.41
CA THR A 425 12.63 -7.09 -5.05
C THR A 425 11.26 -7.04 -4.40
N ALA A 426 11.04 -7.87 -3.41
CA ALA A 426 9.89 -7.81 -2.53
C ALA A 426 10.32 -8.16 -1.10
N TRP A 427 9.67 -7.55 -0.11
CA TRP A 427 10.02 -7.74 1.30
C TRP A 427 9.77 -9.18 1.81
N ASP A 428 8.94 -9.94 1.11
CA ASP A 428 8.57 -11.34 1.40
C ASP A 428 9.37 -12.38 0.61
N ASP A 429 10.45 -12.00 -0.04
CA ASP A 429 11.36 -12.90 -0.79
C ASP A 429 12.22 -13.82 0.12
N GLU A 430 11.90 -13.93 1.40
CA GLU A 430 12.69 -14.70 2.39
C GLU A 430 12.73 -16.22 2.16
N ASN A 431 11.94 -16.76 1.23
CA ASN A 431 11.77 -18.21 1.04
C ASN A 431 12.49 -18.79 -0.20
N GLU A 432 13.32 -18.01 -0.90
CA GLU A 432 14.06 -18.49 -2.09
C GLU A 432 15.59 -18.59 -1.90
N ALA A 433 16.05 -18.67 -0.63
CA ALA A 433 17.48 -18.87 -0.33
C ALA A 433 17.75 -20.28 0.20
#